data_dde2624e499593af390750be2355e72c
#
_entry.id   dde2624e499593af390750be2355e72c
#
_cell.length_a   1.000
_cell.length_b   1.000
_cell.length_c   1.000
_cell.angle_alpha   90.00
_cell.angle_beta   90.00
_cell.angle_gamma   90.00
#
_symmetry.space_group_name_H-M   'P 1'
#
loop_
_entity.id
_entity.type
_entity.pdbx_description
1 polymer ?
#
loop_
_entity_poly.entity_id
_entity_poly.type
_entity_poly.pdbx_seq_one_letter_code
_entity_poly.pdbx_strand_id
1 'polypeptide(L)'
;MQIGETIKVRLTSESGTNLLFFQTAYQYMLGCNFVSEWIFLHDFCINSNEVQKHVYYDLRELFGLKAQMAISCIKTVTARYQTVDTQMRNNPYRFTADGKHYSFHRDMTWLQKPIAFNRPQCDLVRNRDYSFVHNKIDGHIQLSINTLGKRAVCDFVLPESMQRFFDGSWTLGTAKLVELNGIWYLHISVTKNVDEFERGDVKHVVGIDRGLRFLASVYDEQQKTQFFSGKEILRKRDKFDAVRAQLQAKGTRSAKRRLASISGRENRWMSDVNHCISKALVRRYGPGTLFVLEDLTGVSFEEENMHGAKQTHDLRNWSFYDLETKLTYKANESGSSVLKVNPQYTSQRCPRCGAVVKGNRDHSEHLYRCRQCGYTSNDDRIGAMNIYTLGTLWVSGNENPQFDKIKLIESAESVSVN
;
A
#
# COMPACT_ATOMS: atom_id res chain seq x y z
N MET A 1 -5.24 -19.58 3.28
CA MET A 1 -5.23 -18.21 2.75
C MET A 1 -4.22 -18.10 1.60
N GLN A 2 -4.45 -17.23 0.59
CA GLN A 2 -3.48 -16.97 -0.50
C GLN A 2 -2.81 -15.61 -0.27
N ILE A 3 -1.49 -15.59 -0.29
CA ILE A 3 -0.69 -14.35 -0.28
C ILE A 3 -0.15 -14.07 -1.69
N GLY A 4 0.02 -12.79 -2.03
CA GLY A 4 0.47 -12.38 -3.35
C GLY A 4 1.47 -11.23 -3.29
N GLU A 5 2.47 -11.29 -4.17
CA GLU A 5 3.49 -10.26 -4.33
C GLU A 5 3.72 -9.93 -5.81
N THR A 6 4.47 -8.88 -6.08
CA THR A 6 4.92 -8.54 -7.43
C THR A 6 6.44 -8.47 -7.45
N ILE A 7 7.05 -9.33 -8.24
CA ILE A 7 8.49 -9.30 -8.48
C ILE A 7 8.83 -8.46 -9.71
N LYS A 8 9.95 -7.74 -9.64
CA LYS A 8 10.42 -6.86 -10.73
C LYS A 8 11.66 -7.47 -11.36
N VAL A 9 11.51 -7.99 -12.55
CA VAL A 9 12.58 -8.60 -13.33
C VAL A 9 13.07 -7.59 -14.35
N ARG A 10 14.35 -7.22 -14.29
CA ARG A 10 14.95 -6.31 -15.27
C ARG A 10 15.31 -7.10 -16.53
N LEU A 11 14.85 -6.62 -17.68
CA LEU A 11 15.19 -7.21 -18.97
C LEU A 11 16.52 -6.65 -19.51
N THR A 12 17.32 -7.53 -20.05
CA THR A 12 18.53 -7.18 -20.80
C THR A 12 18.27 -7.50 -22.26
N SER A 13 18.08 -6.47 -23.07
CA SER A 13 17.65 -6.60 -24.46
C SER A 13 18.33 -5.56 -25.35
N GLU A 14 18.52 -5.92 -26.60
CA GLU A 14 19.09 -5.04 -27.63
C GLU A 14 18.10 -3.96 -28.08
N SER A 15 18.62 -2.92 -28.74
CA SER A 15 17.83 -1.77 -29.20
C SER A 15 16.64 -2.17 -30.08
N GLY A 16 16.80 -3.17 -30.96
CA GLY A 16 15.72 -3.68 -31.80
C GLY A 16 14.59 -4.33 -31.00
N THR A 17 14.94 -5.10 -29.96
CA THR A 17 13.97 -5.71 -29.03
C THR A 17 13.27 -4.65 -28.18
N ASN A 18 14.01 -3.64 -27.72
CA ASN A 18 13.42 -2.51 -26.97
C ASN A 18 12.38 -1.76 -27.81
N LEU A 19 12.61 -1.58 -29.10
CA LEU A 19 11.65 -0.96 -30.02
C LEU A 19 10.38 -1.82 -30.16
N LEU A 20 10.50 -3.14 -30.26
CA LEU A 20 9.36 -4.05 -30.31
C LEU A 20 8.55 -4.01 -29.00
N PHE A 21 9.21 -3.94 -27.86
CA PHE A 21 8.54 -3.79 -26.57
C PHE A 21 7.78 -2.46 -26.49
N PHE A 22 8.41 -1.36 -26.92
CA PHE A 22 7.75 -0.05 -26.95
C PHE A 22 6.53 -0.06 -27.87
N GLN A 23 6.67 -0.54 -29.10
CA GLN A 23 5.55 -0.63 -30.05
C GLN A 23 4.40 -1.46 -29.50
N THR A 24 4.72 -2.61 -28.87
CA THR A 24 3.72 -3.48 -28.26
C THR A 24 2.99 -2.79 -27.10
N ALA A 25 3.72 -2.19 -26.17
CA ALA A 25 3.15 -1.49 -25.03
C ALA A 25 2.34 -0.25 -25.46
N TYR A 26 2.80 0.46 -26.48
CA TYR A 26 2.12 1.63 -27.02
C TYR A 26 0.81 1.28 -27.71
N GLN A 27 0.79 0.27 -28.59
CA GLN A 27 -0.44 -0.19 -29.25
C GLN A 27 -1.42 -0.80 -28.24
N TYR A 28 -0.93 -1.51 -27.23
CA TYR A 28 -1.77 -2.00 -26.15
C TYR A 28 -2.43 -0.85 -25.37
N MET A 29 -1.69 0.23 -25.08
CA MET A 29 -2.22 1.43 -24.43
C MET A 29 -3.30 2.11 -25.30
N LEU A 30 -3.07 2.23 -26.60
CA LEU A 30 -4.07 2.78 -27.53
C LEU A 30 -5.33 1.91 -27.58
N GLY A 31 -5.17 0.58 -27.61
CA GLY A 31 -6.27 -0.35 -27.48
C GLY A 31 -7.05 -0.20 -26.16
N CYS A 32 -6.34 0.03 -25.04
CA CYS A 32 -7.01 0.32 -23.77
C CYS A 32 -7.84 1.61 -23.83
N ASN A 33 -7.34 2.66 -24.49
CA ASN A 33 -8.10 3.90 -24.66
C ASN A 33 -9.34 3.69 -25.57
N PHE A 34 -9.21 2.91 -26.63
CA PHE A 34 -10.33 2.54 -27.51
C PHE A 34 -11.42 1.77 -26.72
N VAL A 35 -11.06 0.76 -25.95
CA VAL A 35 -12.01 0.02 -25.10
C VAL A 35 -12.63 0.93 -24.04
N SER A 36 -11.84 1.85 -23.46
CA SER A 36 -12.34 2.81 -22.48
C SER A 36 -13.38 3.75 -23.07
N GLU A 37 -13.15 4.25 -24.28
CA GLU A 37 -14.11 5.09 -25.00
C GLU A 37 -15.40 4.32 -25.31
N TRP A 38 -15.29 3.07 -25.76
CA TRP A 38 -16.44 2.20 -25.99
C TRP A 38 -17.28 2.01 -24.72
N ILE A 39 -16.65 1.68 -23.57
CA ILE A 39 -17.34 1.50 -22.28
C ILE A 39 -18.04 2.80 -21.85
N PHE A 40 -17.38 3.95 -22.00
CA PHE A 40 -17.95 5.24 -21.66
C PHE A 40 -19.19 5.58 -22.49
N LEU A 41 -19.18 5.24 -23.77
CA LEU A 41 -20.29 5.50 -24.71
C LEU A 41 -21.43 4.47 -24.63
N HIS A 42 -21.22 3.33 -23.95
CA HIS A 42 -22.20 2.26 -23.84
C HIS A 42 -22.57 2.00 -22.37
N ASP A 43 -23.09 3.04 -21.71
CA ASP A 43 -23.65 3.03 -20.36
C ASP A 43 -22.76 2.35 -19.32
N PHE A 44 -21.45 2.54 -19.44
CA PHE A 44 -20.44 1.95 -18.53
C PHE A 44 -20.55 0.42 -18.41
N CYS A 45 -20.82 -0.25 -19.53
CA CYS A 45 -20.83 -1.72 -19.56
C CYS A 45 -19.46 -2.29 -19.21
N ILE A 46 -19.31 -2.86 -18.01
CA ILE A 46 -18.06 -3.44 -17.48
C ILE A 46 -18.05 -4.99 -17.52
N ASN A 47 -19.04 -5.60 -18.11
CA ASN A 47 -19.03 -7.04 -18.34
C ASN A 47 -18.01 -7.40 -19.43
N SER A 48 -16.87 -7.96 -19.04
CA SER A 48 -15.77 -8.27 -19.96
C SER A 48 -16.18 -9.13 -21.15
N ASN A 49 -17.12 -10.06 -20.96
CA ASN A 49 -17.60 -10.94 -22.04
C ASN A 49 -18.45 -10.15 -23.06
N GLU A 50 -19.27 -9.23 -22.57
CA GLU A 50 -20.08 -8.37 -23.44
C GLU A 50 -19.20 -7.40 -24.22
N VAL A 51 -18.31 -6.70 -23.53
CA VAL A 51 -17.32 -5.82 -24.18
C VAL A 51 -16.52 -6.56 -25.24
N GLN A 52 -16.11 -7.81 -24.95
CA GLN A 52 -15.33 -8.63 -25.89
C GLN A 52 -16.07 -8.90 -27.21
N LYS A 53 -17.38 -9.12 -27.20
CA LYS A 53 -18.16 -9.37 -28.42
C LYS A 53 -18.08 -8.20 -29.40
N HIS A 54 -17.98 -6.98 -28.87
CA HIS A 54 -18.01 -5.76 -29.67
C HIS A 54 -16.62 -5.26 -30.11
N VAL A 55 -15.60 -5.35 -29.24
CA VAL A 55 -14.32 -4.69 -29.49
C VAL A 55 -13.16 -5.63 -29.81
N TYR A 56 -13.35 -6.96 -29.69
CA TYR A 56 -12.24 -7.91 -29.83
C TYR A 56 -11.59 -7.90 -31.22
N TYR A 57 -12.39 -7.87 -32.27
CA TYR A 57 -11.87 -7.86 -33.64
C TYR A 57 -11.20 -6.53 -33.99
N ASP A 58 -11.76 -5.42 -33.54
CA ASP A 58 -11.15 -4.09 -33.73
C ASP A 58 -9.78 -4.00 -33.05
N LEU A 59 -9.65 -4.55 -31.82
CA LEU A 59 -8.37 -4.62 -31.14
C LEU A 59 -7.31 -5.42 -31.90
N ARG A 60 -7.75 -6.45 -32.64
CA ARG A 60 -6.87 -7.28 -33.48
C ARG A 60 -6.47 -6.57 -34.76
N GLU A 61 -7.39 -5.90 -35.43
CA GLU A 61 -7.21 -5.28 -36.75
C GLU A 61 -6.58 -3.92 -36.66
N LEU A 62 -7.08 -3.03 -35.80
CA LEU A 62 -6.63 -1.63 -35.72
C LEU A 62 -5.32 -1.48 -34.94
N PHE A 63 -5.15 -2.27 -33.88
CA PHE A 63 -3.98 -2.15 -33.00
C PHE A 63 -3.00 -3.31 -33.13
N GLY A 64 -3.30 -4.32 -33.96
CA GLY A 64 -2.44 -5.48 -34.17
C GLY A 64 -2.25 -6.37 -32.95
N LEU A 65 -3.12 -6.26 -31.93
CA LEU A 65 -2.97 -7.04 -30.69
C LEU A 65 -3.19 -8.52 -30.96
N LYS A 66 -2.35 -9.39 -30.44
CA LYS A 66 -2.56 -10.84 -30.52
C LYS A 66 -3.74 -11.26 -29.65
N ALA A 67 -4.34 -12.41 -29.93
CA ALA A 67 -5.60 -12.87 -29.32
C ALA A 67 -5.62 -12.72 -27.78
N GLN A 68 -4.59 -13.22 -27.09
CA GLN A 68 -4.53 -13.11 -25.64
C GLN A 68 -4.31 -11.67 -25.16
N MET A 69 -3.52 -10.87 -25.88
CA MET A 69 -3.31 -9.46 -25.57
C MET A 69 -4.60 -8.64 -25.70
N ALA A 70 -5.43 -8.89 -26.70
CA ALA A 70 -6.74 -8.26 -26.87
C ALA A 70 -7.67 -8.59 -25.69
N ILE A 71 -7.71 -9.85 -25.26
CA ILE A 71 -8.49 -10.28 -24.08
C ILE A 71 -7.94 -9.59 -22.80
N SER A 72 -6.62 -9.55 -22.64
CA SER A 72 -5.99 -8.90 -21.49
C SER A 72 -6.26 -7.39 -21.48
N CYS A 73 -6.25 -6.73 -22.63
CA CYS A 73 -6.60 -5.33 -22.81
C CYS A 73 -8.02 -5.02 -22.29
N ILE A 74 -9.01 -5.80 -22.73
CA ILE A 74 -10.41 -5.67 -22.27
C ILE A 74 -10.49 -5.83 -20.75
N LYS A 75 -9.87 -6.88 -20.19
CA LYS A 75 -9.85 -7.11 -18.72
C LYS A 75 -9.19 -5.99 -17.95
N THR A 76 -8.10 -5.43 -18.46
CA THR A 76 -7.41 -4.29 -17.83
C THR A 76 -8.32 -3.07 -17.73
N VAL A 77 -9.05 -2.76 -18.80
CA VAL A 77 -9.94 -1.61 -18.83
C VAL A 77 -11.16 -1.83 -17.96
N THR A 78 -11.83 -2.96 -18.06
CA THR A 78 -13.01 -3.27 -17.23
C THR A 78 -12.67 -3.29 -15.75
N ALA A 79 -11.54 -3.87 -15.34
CA ALA A 79 -11.07 -3.83 -13.96
C ALA A 79 -10.75 -2.39 -13.48
N ARG A 80 -10.25 -1.52 -14.37
CA ARG A 80 -10.01 -0.12 -14.02
C ARG A 80 -11.31 0.63 -13.79
N TYR A 81 -12.33 0.42 -14.61
CA TYR A 81 -13.66 0.99 -14.39
C TYR A 81 -14.30 0.49 -13.10
N GLN A 82 -14.22 -0.82 -12.78
CA GLN A 82 -14.68 -1.39 -11.51
C GLN A 82 -13.99 -0.71 -10.30
N THR A 83 -12.68 -0.50 -10.40
CA THR A 83 -11.92 0.20 -9.35
C THR A 83 -12.40 1.63 -9.16
N VAL A 84 -12.65 2.37 -10.25
CA VAL A 84 -13.14 3.75 -10.20
C VAL A 84 -14.56 3.80 -9.63
N ASP A 85 -15.45 2.88 -10.04
CA ASP A 85 -16.81 2.78 -9.48
C ASP A 85 -16.79 2.55 -7.97
N THR A 86 -15.99 1.59 -7.51
CA THR A 86 -15.82 1.32 -6.08
C THR A 86 -15.28 2.54 -5.33
N GLN A 87 -14.29 3.24 -5.89
CA GLN A 87 -13.73 4.45 -5.30
C GLN A 87 -14.76 5.58 -5.21
N MET A 88 -15.58 5.75 -6.24
CA MET A 88 -16.63 6.77 -6.26
C MET A 88 -17.72 6.48 -5.22
N ARG A 89 -18.17 5.23 -5.13
CA ARG A 89 -19.17 4.80 -4.13
C ARG A 89 -18.67 4.97 -2.70
N ASN A 90 -17.41 4.67 -2.45
CA ASN A 90 -16.79 4.81 -1.13
C ASN A 90 -16.48 6.26 -0.75
N ASN A 91 -16.44 7.19 -1.72
CA ASN A 91 -16.16 8.61 -1.50
C ASN A 91 -17.32 9.47 -2.00
N PRO A 92 -18.44 9.57 -1.26
CA PRO A 92 -19.56 10.41 -1.64
C PRO A 92 -19.15 11.88 -1.72
N TYR A 93 -19.81 12.63 -2.58
CA TYR A 93 -19.63 14.09 -2.66
C TYR A 93 -20.27 14.73 -1.43
N ARG A 94 -19.47 15.45 -0.65
CA ARG A 94 -19.91 16.15 0.56
C ARG A 94 -19.73 17.64 0.40
N PHE A 95 -20.73 18.40 0.82
CA PHE A 95 -20.63 19.86 0.89
C PHE A 95 -21.47 20.39 2.03
N THR A 96 -21.17 21.63 2.43
CA THR A 96 -21.93 22.35 3.47
C THR A 96 -22.63 23.54 2.83
N ALA A 97 -23.95 23.64 3.01
CA ALA A 97 -24.75 24.78 2.64
C ALA A 97 -25.72 25.11 3.78
N ASP A 98 -25.89 26.40 4.09
CA ASP A 98 -26.77 26.92 5.14
C ASP A 98 -26.53 26.26 6.51
N GLY A 99 -25.27 25.95 6.84
CA GLY A 99 -24.87 25.28 8.09
C GLY A 99 -25.25 23.80 8.18
N LYS A 100 -25.77 23.20 7.09
CA LYS A 100 -26.11 21.79 7.00
C LYS A 100 -25.12 21.04 6.12
N HIS A 101 -24.79 19.80 6.52
CA HIS A 101 -23.93 18.90 5.76
C HIS A 101 -24.76 18.01 4.84
N TYR A 102 -24.39 18.00 3.56
CA TYR A 102 -25.03 17.16 2.54
C TYR A 102 -24.04 16.14 2.02
N SER A 103 -24.55 14.95 1.68
CA SER A 103 -23.75 13.86 1.11
C SER A 103 -24.52 13.24 -0.07
N PHE A 104 -23.88 13.16 -1.23
CA PHE A 104 -24.42 12.53 -2.44
C PHE A 104 -23.57 11.34 -2.85
N HIS A 105 -24.21 10.21 -3.08
CA HIS A 105 -23.54 9.07 -3.68
C HIS A 105 -23.05 9.40 -5.08
N ARG A 106 -21.87 8.92 -5.41
CA ARG A 106 -21.28 9.01 -6.73
C ARG A 106 -21.12 7.63 -7.33
N ASP A 107 -21.36 7.53 -8.61
CA ASP A 107 -21.11 6.36 -9.43
C ASP A 107 -20.43 6.77 -10.75
N MET A 108 -20.28 5.86 -11.69
CA MET A 108 -19.61 6.12 -12.97
C MET A 108 -20.30 7.17 -13.83
N THR A 109 -21.60 7.47 -13.61
CA THR A 109 -22.30 8.52 -14.35
C THR A 109 -21.76 9.94 -14.09
N TRP A 110 -20.97 10.12 -13.03
CA TRP A 110 -20.28 11.37 -12.72
C TRP A 110 -19.01 11.58 -13.56
N LEU A 111 -18.56 10.57 -14.32
CA LEU A 111 -17.42 10.73 -15.22
C LEU A 111 -17.79 11.62 -16.40
N GLN A 112 -17.03 12.68 -16.61
CA GLN A 112 -17.21 13.63 -17.72
C GLN A 112 -16.49 13.20 -19.01
N LYS A 113 -15.62 12.18 -18.91
CA LYS A 113 -14.80 11.68 -20.02
C LYS A 113 -14.35 10.25 -19.76
N PRO A 114 -13.97 9.48 -20.80
CA PRO A 114 -13.41 8.15 -20.64
C PRO A 114 -12.17 8.14 -19.76
N ILE A 115 -11.91 7.01 -19.12
CA ILE A 115 -10.68 6.81 -18.32
C ILE A 115 -9.49 6.72 -19.29
N ALA A 116 -8.52 7.64 -19.16
CA ALA A 116 -7.35 7.68 -20.03
C ALA A 116 -6.20 6.81 -19.52
N PHE A 117 -5.63 6.04 -20.42
CA PHE A 117 -4.40 5.27 -20.21
C PHE A 117 -3.24 6.01 -20.90
N ASN A 118 -2.36 6.64 -20.09
CA ASN A 118 -1.33 7.55 -20.59
C ASN A 118 0.09 6.94 -20.55
N ARG A 119 0.24 5.76 -19.96
CA ARG A 119 1.54 5.10 -19.85
C ARG A 119 1.56 3.84 -20.70
N PRO A 120 2.50 3.73 -21.66
CA PRO A 120 2.71 2.50 -22.41
C PRO A 120 3.11 1.37 -21.48
N GLN A 121 2.28 0.33 -21.43
CA GLN A 121 2.49 -0.91 -20.70
C GLN A 121 1.61 -2.00 -21.31
N CYS A 122 1.96 -3.27 -21.12
CA CYS A 122 1.20 -4.39 -21.66
C CYS A 122 1.06 -5.48 -20.61
N ASP A 123 -0.16 -5.97 -20.40
CA ASP A 123 -0.44 -7.10 -19.53
C ASP A 123 -0.25 -8.41 -20.30
N LEU A 124 0.50 -9.34 -19.73
CA LEU A 124 0.94 -10.59 -20.36
C LEU A 124 0.54 -11.78 -19.49
N VAL A 125 0.02 -12.82 -20.12
CA VAL A 125 -0.39 -14.05 -19.45
C VAL A 125 0.74 -15.07 -19.54
N ARG A 126 1.06 -15.71 -18.38
CA ARG A 126 2.09 -16.75 -18.32
C ARG A 126 1.77 -17.91 -19.27
N ASN A 127 2.81 -18.46 -19.90
CA ASN A 127 2.79 -19.55 -20.87
C ASN A 127 1.99 -19.27 -22.16
N ARG A 128 1.33 -18.11 -22.25
CA ARG A 128 0.69 -17.62 -23.49
C ARG A 128 1.47 -16.46 -24.08
N ASP A 129 1.67 -15.41 -23.30
CA ASP A 129 2.37 -14.19 -23.76
C ASP A 129 3.82 -14.13 -23.28
N TYR A 130 4.13 -14.69 -22.11
CA TYR A 130 5.52 -14.81 -21.67
C TYR A 130 5.78 -16.20 -21.06
N SER A 131 7.03 -16.66 -21.19
CA SER A 131 7.52 -17.92 -20.63
C SER A 131 9.00 -17.86 -20.37
N PHE A 132 9.49 -18.69 -19.44
CA PHE A 132 10.90 -18.95 -19.28
C PHE A 132 11.31 -20.06 -20.26
N VAL A 133 12.43 -19.88 -20.96
CA VAL A 133 12.95 -20.80 -21.94
C VAL A 133 14.44 -21.01 -21.71
N HIS A 134 14.95 -22.18 -22.03
CA HIS A 134 16.38 -22.44 -21.97
C HIS A 134 17.05 -22.00 -23.27
N ASN A 135 18.17 -21.30 -23.16
CA ASN A 135 19.03 -21.03 -24.29
C ASN A 135 19.57 -22.35 -24.84
N LYS A 136 19.50 -22.51 -26.15
CA LYS A 136 19.89 -23.77 -26.82
C LYS A 136 21.42 -24.02 -26.83
N ILE A 137 22.23 -23.00 -26.59
CA ILE A 137 23.70 -23.09 -26.66
C ILE A 137 24.29 -23.50 -25.32
N ASP A 138 23.91 -22.82 -24.25
CA ASP A 138 24.53 -22.94 -22.91
C ASP A 138 23.56 -23.33 -21.82
N GLY A 139 22.24 -23.45 -22.17
CA GLY A 139 21.20 -23.89 -21.25
C GLY A 139 20.75 -22.85 -20.23
N HIS A 140 21.30 -21.62 -20.22
CA HIS A 140 20.84 -20.61 -19.28
C HIS A 140 19.37 -20.19 -19.53
N ILE A 141 18.69 -19.72 -18.48
CA ILE A 141 17.27 -19.38 -18.54
C ILE A 141 17.12 -17.97 -19.11
N GLN A 142 16.28 -17.84 -20.13
CA GLN A 142 15.88 -16.59 -20.78
C GLN A 142 14.38 -16.35 -20.66
N LEU A 143 13.92 -15.13 -20.89
CA LEU A 143 12.51 -14.77 -21.03
C LEU A 143 12.14 -14.69 -22.50
N SER A 144 11.10 -15.44 -22.88
CA SER A 144 10.43 -15.34 -24.18
C SER A 144 9.14 -14.56 -24.01
N ILE A 145 9.08 -13.37 -24.62
CA ILE A 145 7.97 -12.41 -24.48
C ILE A 145 7.28 -12.21 -25.82
N ASN A 146 5.97 -12.32 -25.83
CA ASN A 146 5.14 -12.06 -27.01
C ASN A 146 5.15 -10.55 -27.31
N THR A 147 5.24 -10.21 -28.62
CA THR A 147 5.16 -8.84 -29.11
C THR A 147 4.14 -8.78 -30.25
N LEU A 148 3.86 -7.62 -30.81
CA LEU A 148 3.00 -7.51 -32.01
C LEU A 148 3.55 -8.32 -33.17
N GLY A 149 4.89 -8.37 -33.32
CA GLY A 149 5.57 -9.19 -34.32
C GLY A 149 5.88 -10.60 -33.79
N LYS A 150 7.15 -11.02 -33.96
CA LYS A 150 7.68 -12.28 -33.43
C LYS A 150 7.88 -12.21 -31.91
N ARG A 151 7.98 -13.36 -31.27
CA ARG A 151 8.39 -13.42 -29.86
C ARG A 151 9.82 -12.91 -29.71
N ALA A 152 10.03 -12.06 -28.72
CA ALA A 152 11.35 -11.60 -28.33
C ALA A 152 11.89 -12.53 -27.23
N VAL A 153 13.13 -12.98 -27.39
CA VAL A 153 13.85 -13.73 -26.37
C VAL A 153 14.96 -12.82 -25.85
N CYS A 154 15.05 -12.67 -24.53
CA CYS A 154 16.03 -11.80 -23.90
C CYS A 154 16.48 -12.35 -22.55
N ASP A 155 17.67 -11.93 -22.15
CA ASP A 155 18.18 -12.19 -20.84
C ASP A 155 17.51 -11.30 -19.78
N PHE A 156 17.63 -11.68 -18.54
CA PHE A 156 17.08 -10.91 -17.44
C PHE A 156 18.00 -10.95 -16.22
N VAL A 157 17.86 -9.93 -15.39
CA VAL A 157 18.56 -9.84 -14.10
C VAL A 157 17.53 -9.98 -12.99
N LEU A 158 17.74 -10.99 -12.16
CA LEU A 158 16.95 -11.23 -10.96
C LEU A 158 17.80 -10.91 -9.73
N PRO A 159 17.40 -9.91 -8.91
CA PRO A 159 18.07 -9.66 -7.64
C PRO A 159 18.06 -10.90 -6.74
N GLU A 160 19.12 -11.12 -5.97
CA GLU A 160 19.25 -12.27 -5.06
C GLU A 160 18.06 -12.39 -4.12
N SER A 161 17.55 -11.26 -3.60
CA SER A 161 16.36 -11.21 -2.75
C SER A 161 15.07 -11.72 -3.41
N MET A 162 15.05 -11.82 -4.75
CA MET A 162 13.90 -12.30 -5.53
C MET A 162 14.03 -13.78 -5.94
N GLN A 163 15.19 -14.42 -5.75
CA GLN A 163 15.42 -15.81 -6.13
C GLN A 163 14.50 -16.77 -5.40
N ARG A 164 14.11 -16.46 -4.15
CA ARG A 164 13.16 -17.24 -3.36
C ARG A 164 11.80 -17.47 -4.03
N PHE A 165 11.39 -16.62 -4.96
CA PHE A 165 10.13 -16.78 -5.69
C PHE A 165 10.19 -17.81 -6.82
N PHE A 166 11.38 -18.36 -7.08
CA PHE A 166 11.64 -19.37 -8.11
C PHE A 166 12.02 -20.74 -7.53
N ASP A 167 11.87 -20.93 -6.22
CA ASP A 167 12.15 -22.19 -5.51
C ASP A 167 11.05 -23.26 -5.70
N GLY A 168 10.00 -22.96 -6.42
CA GLY A 168 8.85 -23.84 -6.66
C GLY A 168 7.72 -23.70 -5.65
N SER A 169 7.91 -22.99 -4.53
CA SER A 169 6.87 -22.74 -3.52
C SER A 169 5.89 -21.63 -3.92
N TRP A 170 6.24 -20.83 -4.93
CA TRP A 170 5.44 -19.74 -5.46
C TRP A 170 4.91 -20.05 -6.85
N THR A 171 3.67 -19.68 -7.12
CA THR A 171 3.05 -19.73 -8.43
C THR A 171 3.24 -18.40 -9.15
N LEU A 172 3.92 -18.43 -10.30
CA LEU A 172 4.10 -17.25 -11.15
C LEU A 172 2.83 -17.04 -12.00
N GLY A 173 2.23 -15.87 -11.90
CA GLY A 173 0.97 -15.50 -12.56
C GLY A 173 1.14 -14.60 -13.78
N THR A 174 0.24 -13.64 -13.94
CA THR A 174 0.30 -12.62 -14.99
C THR A 174 1.48 -11.67 -14.78
N ALA A 175 1.93 -11.05 -15.85
CA ALA A 175 3.01 -10.07 -15.78
C ALA A 175 2.64 -8.78 -16.52
N LYS A 176 3.32 -7.70 -16.17
CA LYS A 176 3.18 -6.41 -16.82
C LYS A 176 4.53 -5.98 -17.38
N LEU A 177 4.58 -5.79 -18.70
CA LEU A 177 5.75 -5.23 -19.39
C LEU A 177 5.70 -3.71 -19.26
N VAL A 178 6.73 -3.12 -18.65
CA VAL A 178 6.80 -1.67 -18.37
C VAL A 178 8.19 -1.12 -18.63
N GLU A 179 8.26 0.12 -19.08
CA GLU A 179 9.51 0.87 -19.19
C GLU A 179 9.66 1.85 -18.02
N LEU A 180 10.82 1.86 -17.40
CA LEU A 180 11.18 2.80 -16.34
C LEU A 180 12.56 3.40 -16.65
N ASN A 181 12.60 4.69 -16.98
CA ASN A 181 13.84 5.42 -17.27
C ASN A 181 14.72 4.76 -18.38
N GLY A 182 14.10 4.33 -19.47
CA GLY A 182 14.78 3.70 -20.59
C GLY A 182 15.15 2.22 -20.39
N ILE A 183 14.72 1.62 -19.28
CA ILE A 183 14.98 0.21 -18.97
C ILE A 183 13.66 -0.54 -18.91
N TRP A 184 13.59 -1.68 -19.59
CA TRP A 184 12.43 -2.55 -19.59
C TRP A 184 12.44 -3.50 -18.39
N TYR A 185 11.27 -3.67 -17.81
CA TYR A 185 11.00 -4.59 -16.70
C TYR A 185 9.78 -5.44 -17.00
N LEU A 186 9.82 -6.67 -16.51
CA LEU A 186 8.65 -7.52 -16.38
C LEU A 186 8.26 -7.59 -14.91
N HIS A 187 7.12 -7.00 -14.55
CA HIS A 187 6.54 -7.09 -13.22
C HIS A 187 5.63 -8.32 -13.18
N ILE A 188 6.08 -9.39 -12.53
CA ILE A 188 5.37 -10.67 -12.47
C ILE A 188 4.63 -10.77 -11.14
N SER A 189 3.31 -11.03 -11.19
CA SER A 189 2.55 -11.39 -9.99
C SER A 189 2.93 -12.80 -9.55
N VAL A 190 3.16 -12.97 -8.26
CA VAL A 190 3.46 -14.28 -7.66
C VAL A 190 2.52 -14.53 -6.49
N THR A 191 2.06 -15.76 -6.35
CA THR A 191 1.14 -16.15 -5.28
C THR A 191 1.63 -17.42 -4.59
N LYS A 192 1.32 -17.53 -3.30
CA LYS A 192 1.60 -18.70 -2.48
C LYS A 192 0.42 -18.98 -1.57
N ASN A 193 0.04 -20.24 -1.45
CA ASN A 193 -0.91 -20.65 -0.42
C ASN A 193 -0.18 -20.83 0.90
N VAL A 194 -0.71 -20.23 1.95
CA VAL A 194 -0.24 -20.36 3.33
C VAL A 194 -1.42 -20.78 4.20
N ASP A 195 -1.10 -21.45 5.31
CA ASP A 195 -2.13 -21.83 6.27
C ASP A 195 -2.83 -20.59 6.82
N GLU A 196 -4.09 -20.74 7.16
CA GLU A 196 -4.85 -19.67 7.79
C GLU A 196 -4.42 -19.56 9.25
N PHE A 197 -4.15 -18.35 9.69
CA PHE A 197 -3.71 -18.09 11.06
C PHE A 197 -4.93 -17.92 11.96
N GLU A 198 -5.05 -18.80 12.94
CA GLU A 198 -6.14 -18.82 13.89
C GLU A 198 -5.70 -18.30 15.27
N ARG A 199 -6.67 -18.03 16.16
CA ARG A 199 -6.38 -17.60 17.53
C ARG A 199 -5.53 -18.59 18.31
N GLY A 200 -5.73 -19.89 18.06
CA GLY A 200 -4.97 -20.97 18.69
C GLY A 200 -3.49 -20.97 18.32
N ASP A 201 -3.12 -20.34 17.22
CA ASP A 201 -1.72 -20.27 16.76
C ASP A 201 -0.93 -19.14 17.44
N VAL A 202 -1.60 -18.26 18.20
CA VAL A 202 -0.96 -17.09 18.81
C VAL A 202 -0.07 -17.51 19.96
N LYS A 203 1.23 -17.29 19.78
CA LYS A 203 2.28 -17.49 20.80
C LYS A 203 2.75 -16.15 21.37
N HIS A 204 2.75 -15.11 20.54
CA HIS A 204 3.21 -13.76 20.87
C HIS A 204 2.19 -12.74 20.43
N VAL A 205 1.95 -11.74 21.27
CA VAL A 205 1.16 -10.55 20.92
C VAL A 205 2.07 -9.34 20.93
N VAL A 206 2.01 -8.52 19.88
CA VAL A 206 2.88 -7.35 19.74
C VAL A 206 2.04 -6.16 19.32
N GLY A 207 1.91 -5.17 20.20
CA GLY A 207 1.25 -3.89 19.91
C GLY A 207 2.20 -2.91 19.23
N ILE A 208 1.76 -2.30 18.12
CA ILE A 208 2.58 -1.38 17.32
C ILE A 208 1.80 -0.08 17.09
N ASP A 209 2.26 0.98 17.72
CA ASP A 209 1.81 2.34 17.45
C ASP A 209 2.68 2.98 16.34
N ARG A 210 2.04 3.63 15.37
CA ARG A 210 2.70 4.22 14.19
C ARG A 210 2.62 5.74 14.25
N GLY A 211 3.77 6.40 14.20
CA GLY A 211 3.84 7.86 14.30
C GLY A 211 4.94 8.50 13.45
N LEU A 212 5.04 9.82 13.49
CA LEU A 212 6.09 10.57 12.76
C LEU A 212 7.41 10.58 13.55
N ARG A 213 7.35 10.71 14.85
CA ARG A 213 8.52 10.75 15.74
C ARG A 213 9.19 9.38 15.83
N PHE A 214 8.39 8.38 16.10
CA PHE A 214 8.77 6.99 15.99
C PHE A 214 7.91 6.35 14.90
N LEU A 215 8.58 5.77 13.90
CA LEU A 215 7.92 5.11 12.78
C LEU A 215 7.07 3.95 13.24
N ALA A 216 7.55 3.30 14.28
CA ALA A 216 6.84 2.29 15.03
C ALA A 216 7.35 2.31 16.49
N SER A 217 6.43 2.37 17.42
CA SER A 217 6.64 2.11 18.85
C SER A 217 6.03 0.76 19.15
N VAL A 218 6.84 -0.18 19.59
CA VAL A 218 6.49 -1.60 19.71
C VAL A 218 6.47 -2.00 21.17
N TYR A 219 5.43 -2.72 21.60
CA TYR A 219 5.30 -3.25 22.95
C TYR A 219 4.89 -4.72 22.91
N ASP A 220 5.53 -5.56 23.75
CA ASP A 220 5.35 -6.99 23.74
C ASP A 220 4.93 -7.57 25.13
N GLU A 221 4.67 -8.86 25.19
CA GLU A 221 4.27 -9.58 26.41
C GLU A 221 5.34 -9.59 27.50
N GLN A 222 6.60 -9.35 27.15
CA GLN A 222 7.70 -9.21 28.12
C GLN A 222 7.78 -7.79 28.70
N GLN A 223 6.79 -6.94 28.37
CA GLN A 223 6.74 -5.51 28.74
C GLN A 223 7.91 -4.68 28.20
N LYS A 224 8.60 -5.20 27.18
CA LYS A 224 9.68 -4.50 26.48
C LYS A 224 9.11 -3.54 25.46
N THR A 225 9.75 -2.39 25.35
CA THR A 225 9.41 -1.39 24.32
C THR A 225 10.60 -1.20 23.40
N GLN A 226 10.32 -1.19 22.10
CA GLN A 226 11.29 -0.85 21.07
C GLN A 226 10.77 0.33 20.25
N PHE A 227 11.65 1.31 20.01
CA PHE A 227 11.34 2.48 19.21
C PHE A 227 12.13 2.48 17.89
N PHE A 228 11.44 2.64 16.79
CA PHE A 228 12.05 2.90 15.48
C PHE A 228 12.00 4.40 15.23
N SER A 229 13.11 5.09 15.46
CA SER A 229 13.18 6.55 15.39
C SER A 229 12.90 7.11 14.00
N GLY A 230 12.02 8.11 13.91
CA GLY A 230 11.73 8.87 12.69
C GLY A 230 12.65 10.07 12.47
N LYS A 231 13.49 10.47 13.46
CA LYS A 231 14.28 11.71 13.42
C LYS A 231 15.15 11.85 12.17
N GLU A 232 15.95 10.85 11.86
CA GLU A 232 16.81 10.87 10.67
C GLU A 232 16.00 10.79 9.38
N ILE A 233 14.85 10.12 9.44
CA ILE A 233 13.93 10.00 8.32
C ILE A 233 13.33 11.37 7.97
N LEU A 234 12.80 12.08 8.94
CA LEU A 234 12.25 13.42 8.75
C LEU A 234 13.33 14.39 8.24
N ARG A 235 14.54 14.37 8.83
CA ARG A 235 15.65 15.18 8.36
C ARG A 235 16.04 14.92 6.91
N LYS A 236 16.00 13.66 6.46
CA LYS A 236 16.28 13.29 5.08
C LYS A 236 15.17 13.71 4.13
N ARG A 237 13.91 13.63 4.56
CA ARG A 237 12.76 14.15 3.81
C ARG A 237 12.83 15.64 3.61
N ASP A 238 13.13 16.42 4.66
CA ASP A 238 13.34 17.87 4.56
C ASP A 238 14.40 18.21 3.49
N LYS A 239 15.45 17.40 3.35
CA LYS A 239 16.45 17.57 2.28
C LYS A 239 15.88 17.29 0.89
N PHE A 240 15.04 16.24 0.72
CA PHE A 240 14.37 15.99 -0.55
C PHE A 240 13.45 17.14 -0.93
N ASP A 241 12.68 17.68 0.02
CA ASP A 241 11.78 18.81 -0.19
C ASP A 241 12.55 20.08 -0.56
N ALA A 242 13.62 20.40 0.13
CA ALA A 242 14.48 21.54 -0.17
C ALA A 242 15.08 21.45 -1.60
N VAL A 243 15.58 20.28 -2.00
CA VAL A 243 16.12 20.08 -3.36
C VAL A 243 15.01 20.21 -4.41
N ARG A 244 13.82 19.68 -4.16
CA ARG A 244 12.68 19.83 -5.08
C ARG A 244 12.30 21.31 -5.23
N ALA A 245 12.14 22.02 -4.13
CA ALA A 245 11.79 23.43 -4.12
C ALA A 245 12.82 24.29 -4.90
N GLN A 246 14.12 24.06 -4.67
CA GLN A 246 15.19 24.76 -5.40
C GLN A 246 15.16 24.51 -6.90
N LEU A 247 14.94 23.26 -7.31
CA LEU A 247 14.87 22.91 -8.74
C LEU A 247 13.62 23.43 -9.40
N GLN A 248 12.49 23.45 -8.69
CA GLN A 248 11.24 24.05 -9.17
C GLN A 248 11.38 25.56 -9.35
N ALA A 249 11.97 26.25 -8.37
CA ALA A 249 12.20 27.70 -8.44
C ALA A 249 13.12 28.10 -9.61
N LYS A 250 14.13 27.28 -9.94
CA LYS A 250 15.01 27.53 -11.10
C LYS A 250 14.29 27.46 -12.44
N GLY A 251 13.29 26.59 -12.62
CA GLY A 251 12.43 26.45 -13.80
C GLY A 251 13.10 26.10 -15.13
N THR A 252 14.44 26.01 -15.19
CA THR A 252 15.22 25.76 -16.41
C THR A 252 15.02 24.34 -16.95
N ARG A 253 15.31 24.12 -18.24
CA ARG A 253 15.26 22.77 -18.85
C ARG A 253 16.15 21.75 -18.11
N SER A 254 17.33 22.16 -17.64
CA SER A 254 18.23 21.30 -16.87
C SER A 254 17.65 20.96 -15.49
N ALA A 255 17.04 21.94 -14.79
CA ALA A 255 16.36 21.72 -13.53
C ALA A 255 15.18 20.75 -13.68
N LYS A 256 14.36 20.90 -14.72
CA LYS A 256 13.25 19.98 -15.05
C LYS A 256 13.75 18.55 -15.30
N ARG A 257 14.84 18.39 -16.07
CA ARG A 257 15.48 17.07 -16.28
C ARG A 257 15.98 16.48 -14.95
N ARG A 258 16.59 17.31 -14.10
CA ARG A 258 17.06 16.85 -12.78
C ARG A 258 15.91 16.45 -11.88
N LEU A 259 14.80 17.21 -11.82
CA LEU A 259 13.57 16.84 -11.11
C LEU A 259 13.06 15.46 -11.58
N ALA A 260 12.97 15.23 -12.88
CA ALA A 260 12.57 13.93 -13.43
C ALA A 260 13.50 12.80 -12.97
N SER A 261 14.84 13.02 -12.97
CA SER A 261 15.82 12.02 -12.57
C SER A 261 15.78 11.65 -11.08
N ILE A 262 15.36 12.56 -10.22
CA ILE A 262 15.21 12.30 -8.79
C ILE A 262 13.79 11.86 -8.39
N SER A 263 12.86 11.91 -9.33
CA SER A 263 11.46 11.49 -9.10
C SER A 263 11.39 10.06 -8.56
N GLY A 264 10.56 9.86 -7.56
CA GLY A 264 10.37 8.59 -6.88
C GLY A 264 11.56 8.09 -6.02
N ARG A 265 12.66 8.85 -5.90
CA ARG A 265 13.78 8.47 -5.02
C ARG A 265 13.37 8.39 -3.56
N GLU A 266 12.61 9.39 -3.11
CA GLU A 266 12.10 9.42 -1.74
C GLU A 266 11.17 8.24 -1.48
N ASN A 267 10.21 7.99 -2.38
CA ASN A 267 9.29 6.87 -2.24
C ASN A 267 10.01 5.51 -2.17
N ARG A 268 11.01 5.31 -3.03
CA ARG A 268 11.83 4.07 -2.99
C ARG A 268 12.60 3.92 -1.69
N TRP A 269 13.19 5.01 -1.21
CA TRP A 269 13.91 5.01 0.06
C TRP A 269 12.96 4.77 1.24
N MET A 270 11.80 5.42 1.30
CA MET A 270 10.78 5.16 2.33
C MET A 270 10.28 3.72 2.30
N SER A 271 10.05 3.20 1.10
CA SER A 271 9.68 1.79 0.91
C SER A 271 10.77 0.84 1.46
N ASP A 272 12.05 1.16 1.28
CA ASP A 272 13.17 0.39 1.84
C ASP A 272 13.18 0.46 3.38
N VAL A 273 12.99 1.65 3.98
CA VAL A 273 12.86 1.82 5.42
C VAL A 273 11.74 0.92 5.98
N ASN A 274 10.56 0.94 5.36
CA ASN A 274 9.44 0.10 5.78
C ASN A 274 9.72 -1.40 5.59
N HIS A 275 10.47 -1.78 4.55
CA HIS A 275 10.96 -3.14 4.39
C HIS A 275 11.90 -3.57 5.52
N CYS A 276 12.80 -2.69 5.95
CA CYS A 276 13.72 -2.94 7.06
C CYS A 276 12.99 -3.11 8.39
N ILE A 277 12.05 -2.19 8.71
CA ILE A 277 11.26 -2.25 9.94
C ILE A 277 10.42 -3.53 9.99
N SER A 278 9.63 -3.80 8.96
CA SER A 278 8.76 -4.97 8.91
C SER A 278 9.55 -6.28 8.96
N LYS A 279 10.72 -6.35 8.29
CA LYS A 279 11.62 -7.51 8.36
C LYS A 279 12.21 -7.70 9.76
N ALA A 280 12.63 -6.61 10.42
CA ALA A 280 13.18 -6.66 11.77
C ALA A 280 12.14 -7.17 12.78
N LEU A 281 10.89 -6.72 12.67
CA LEU A 281 9.78 -7.16 13.52
C LEU A 281 9.50 -8.65 13.35
N VAL A 282 9.29 -9.11 12.12
CA VAL A 282 8.99 -10.54 11.85
C VAL A 282 10.16 -11.45 12.27
N ARG A 283 11.40 -11.04 12.04
CA ARG A 283 12.57 -11.83 12.49
C ARG A 283 12.72 -11.89 14.00
N ARG A 284 12.36 -10.80 14.70
CA ARG A 284 12.51 -10.72 16.16
C ARG A 284 11.55 -11.66 16.89
N TYR A 285 10.29 -11.66 16.47
CA TYR A 285 9.23 -12.37 17.18
C TYR A 285 8.96 -13.77 16.61
N GLY A 286 9.28 -14.02 15.34
CA GLY A 286 9.12 -15.33 14.69
C GLY A 286 7.67 -15.73 14.40
N PRO A 287 7.46 -17.00 14.04
CA PRO A 287 6.13 -17.53 13.72
C PRO A 287 5.22 -17.61 14.94
N GLY A 288 3.92 -17.55 14.72
CA GLY A 288 2.92 -17.55 15.80
C GLY A 288 2.72 -16.17 16.43
N THR A 289 3.16 -15.09 15.77
CA THR A 289 3.03 -13.72 16.29
C THR A 289 1.79 -13.03 15.74
N LEU A 290 0.98 -12.47 16.63
CA LEU A 290 -0.09 -11.53 16.32
C LEU A 290 0.44 -10.11 16.44
N PHE A 291 0.73 -9.46 15.32
CA PHE A 291 1.05 -8.04 15.27
C PHE A 291 -0.24 -7.23 15.26
N VAL A 292 -0.40 -6.31 16.20
CA VAL A 292 -1.61 -5.51 16.36
C VAL A 292 -1.32 -4.07 16.00
N LEU A 293 -2.11 -3.51 15.08
CA LEU A 293 -2.00 -2.14 14.56
C LEU A 293 -3.34 -1.41 14.72
N GLU A 294 -3.31 -0.09 14.81
CA GLU A 294 -4.51 0.71 14.66
C GLU A 294 -5.06 0.64 13.24
N ASP A 295 -6.38 0.53 13.10
CA ASP A 295 -7.04 0.71 11.80
C ASP A 295 -7.16 2.20 11.47
N LEU A 296 -6.25 2.68 10.64
CA LEU A 296 -6.24 4.04 10.14
C LEU A 296 -7.03 4.18 8.82
N THR A 297 -7.78 3.17 8.41
CA THR A 297 -8.62 3.20 7.22
C THR A 297 -9.79 4.16 7.46
N GLY A 298 -9.93 5.19 6.61
CA GLY A 298 -11.02 6.17 6.74
C GLY A 298 -10.83 7.23 7.83
N VAL A 299 -9.71 7.25 8.53
CA VAL A 299 -9.29 8.45 9.26
C VAL A 299 -9.07 9.52 8.18
N SER A 300 -10.10 10.34 7.96
CA SER A 300 -9.96 11.48 7.07
C SER A 300 -8.98 12.43 7.73
N PHE A 301 -7.91 12.78 7.02
CA PHE A 301 -7.03 13.88 7.40
C PHE A 301 -7.77 15.25 7.27
N GLU A 302 -9.10 15.24 7.32
CA GLU A 302 -10.00 16.41 7.30
C GLU A 302 -9.91 17.24 8.58
N GLU A 303 -9.25 16.76 9.62
CA GLU A 303 -8.81 17.60 10.75
C GLU A 303 -7.65 18.53 10.34
N GLU A 304 -7.66 18.98 9.07
CA GLU A 304 -6.65 19.88 8.50
C GLU A 304 -6.47 21.19 9.29
N ASN A 305 -7.44 21.56 10.09
CA ASN A 305 -7.40 22.77 10.92
C ASN A 305 -6.71 22.59 12.28
N MET A 306 -6.32 21.38 12.66
CA MET A 306 -5.71 21.09 13.96
C MET A 306 -4.19 20.95 13.95
N HIS A 307 -3.60 20.74 12.77
CA HIS A 307 -2.16 20.56 12.60
C HIS A 307 -1.56 21.65 11.73
N GLY A 308 -0.36 22.11 12.05
CA GLY A 308 0.36 23.04 11.17
C GLY A 308 0.61 22.46 9.78
N ALA A 309 0.66 23.30 8.76
CA ALA A 309 0.80 22.89 7.35
C ALA A 309 1.94 21.88 7.10
N LYS A 310 3.07 22.00 7.80
CA LYS A 310 4.20 21.05 7.71
C LYS A 310 3.84 19.69 8.29
N GLN A 311 3.19 19.61 9.43
CA GLN A 311 2.80 18.35 10.06
C GLN A 311 1.74 17.62 9.24
N THR A 312 0.77 18.33 8.66
CA THR A 312 -0.21 17.78 7.72
C THR A 312 0.46 17.23 6.46
N HIS A 313 1.44 17.96 5.89
CA HIS A 313 2.24 17.49 4.76
C HIS A 313 3.02 16.22 5.09
N ASP A 314 3.65 16.15 6.26
CA ASP A 314 4.42 15.01 6.72
C ASP A 314 3.52 13.79 6.96
N LEU A 315 2.34 13.97 7.55
CA LEU A 315 1.35 12.91 7.77
C LEU A 315 0.79 12.37 6.45
N ARG A 316 0.42 13.25 5.50
CA ARG A 316 -0.08 12.83 4.18
C ARG A 316 0.94 12.04 3.37
N ASN A 317 2.21 12.42 3.45
CA ASN A 317 3.29 11.74 2.75
C ASN A 317 3.81 10.52 3.53
N TRP A 318 3.30 10.29 4.74
CA TRP A 318 3.70 9.16 5.54
C TRP A 318 3.06 7.87 5.02
N SER A 319 3.89 6.88 4.83
CA SER A 319 3.51 5.63 4.20
C SER A 319 3.08 4.59 5.27
N PHE A 320 2.12 4.95 6.15
CA PHE A 320 1.56 4.01 7.14
C PHE A 320 1.00 2.75 6.49
N TYR A 321 0.28 2.92 5.39
CA TYR A 321 -0.26 1.83 4.61
C TYR A 321 0.82 0.94 4.00
N ASP A 322 1.94 1.51 3.56
CA ASP A 322 3.06 0.75 3.00
C ASP A 322 3.76 -0.11 4.06
N LEU A 323 3.94 0.41 5.29
CA LEU A 323 4.46 -0.36 6.41
C LEU A 323 3.50 -1.50 6.81
N GLU A 324 2.21 -1.21 6.93
CA GLU A 324 1.16 -2.19 7.20
C GLU A 324 1.16 -3.32 6.16
N THR A 325 1.12 -2.96 4.88
CA THR A 325 1.15 -3.92 3.78
C THR A 325 2.39 -4.82 3.85
N LYS A 326 3.57 -4.23 4.08
CA LYS A 326 4.83 -4.97 4.17
C LYS A 326 4.91 -5.88 5.39
N LEU A 327 4.37 -5.44 6.51
CA LEU A 327 4.30 -6.25 7.71
C LEU A 327 3.32 -7.42 7.51
N THR A 328 2.14 -7.15 6.94
CA THR A 328 1.09 -8.15 6.73
C THR A 328 1.58 -9.31 5.87
N TYR A 329 2.14 -9.05 4.68
CA TYR A 329 2.55 -10.17 3.85
C TYR A 329 3.72 -10.96 4.44
N LYS A 330 4.69 -10.29 5.10
CA LYS A 330 5.81 -10.98 5.74
C LYS A 330 5.37 -11.79 6.96
N ALA A 331 4.44 -11.25 7.76
CA ALA A 331 3.83 -11.96 8.87
C ALA A 331 3.14 -13.23 8.35
N ASN A 332 2.26 -13.09 7.36
CA ASN A 332 1.54 -14.22 6.77
C ASN A 332 2.48 -15.27 6.16
N GLU A 333 3.56 -14.83 5.49
CA GLU A 333 4.57 -15.75 4.94
C GLU A 333 5.31 -16.54 6.03
N SER A 334 5.44 -15.95 7.23
CA SER A 334 6.14 -16.57 8.37
C SER A 334 5.24 -17.33 9.34
N GLY A 335 3.95 -17.55 9.02
CA GLY A 335 3.01 -18.19 9.95
C GLY A 335 2.62 -17.29 11.14
N SER A 336 2.49 -16.02 10.90
CA SER A 336 2.06 -14.95 11.82
C SER A 336 0.94 -14.14 11.16
N SER A 337 0.29 -13.23 11.89
CA SER A 337 -0.78 -12.41 11.32
C SER A 337 -0.75 -10.97 11.82
N VAL A 338 -1.50 -10.10 11.14
CA VAL A 338 -1.72 -8.70 11.52
C VAL A 338 -3.19 -8.48 11.83
N LEU A 339 -3.49 -8.00 13.03
CA LEU A 339 -4.81 -7.58 13.47
C LEU A 339 -4.89 -6.06 13.44
N LYS A 340 -5.96 -5.51 12.86
CA LYS A 340 -6.29 -4.08 12.94
C LYS A 340 -7.35 -3.85 13.99
N VAL A 341 -7.11 -2.89 14.88
CA VAL A 341 -8.00 -2.55 16.00
C VAL A 341 -8.50 -1.11 15.91
N ASN A 342 -9.62 -0.82 16.55
CA ASN A 342 -10.18 0.53 16.63
C ASN A 342 -9.17 1.49 17.29
N PRO A 343 -8.78 2.63 16.65
CA PRO A 343 -7.82 3.59 17.19
C PRO A 343 -8.36 4.42 18.35
N GLN A 344 -9.68 4.32 18.64
CA GLN A 344 -10.32 5.17 19.64
C GLN A 344 -9.73 4.93 21.04
N TYR A 345 -9.27 6.00 21.66
CA TYR A 345 -8.68 6.06 23.01
C TYR A 345 -7.33 5.34 23.22
N THR A 346 -6.75 4.73 22.22
CA THR A 346 -5.45 4.04 22.34
C THR A 346 -4.34 4.93 22.88
N SER A 347 -4.31 6.20 22.50
CA SER A 347 -3.32 7.19 22.98
C SER A 347 -3.71 7.92 24.27
N GLN A 348 -4.98 7.80 24.73
CA GLN A 348 -5.53 8.57 25.85
C GLN A 348 -5.75 7.74 27.11
N ARG A 349 -5.99 6.44 26.96
CA ARG A 349 -6.29 5.50 28.04
C ARG A 349 -5.05 5.20 28.87
N CYS A 350 -5.20 5.29 30.19
CA CYS A 350 -4.16 4.85 31.11
C CYS A 350 -4.07 3.30 31.12
N PRO A 351 -2.90 2.71 30.82
CA PRO A 351 -2.77 1.25 30.84
C PRO A 351 -2.86 0.66 32.24
N ARG A 352 -2.64 1.47 33.32
CA ARG A 352 -2.66 1.02 34.70
C ARG A 352 -4.07 1.04 35.30
N CYS A 353 -4.83 2.13 35.16
CA CYS A 353 -6.14 2.28 35.81
C CYS A 353 -7.31 2.36 34.84
N GLY A 354 -7.08 2.34 33.52
CA GLY A 354 -8.12 2.39 32.51
C GLY A 354 -8.74 3.76 32.23
N ALA A 355 -8.40 4.81 33.00
CA ALA A 355 -8.96 6.15 32.83
C ALA A 355 -8.65 6.74 31.46
N VAL A 356 -9.66 7.29 30.79
CA VAL A 356 -9.52 7.93 29.47
C VAL A 356 -9.67 9.43 29.64
N VAL A 357 -8.53 10.15 29.60
CA VAL A 357 -8.48 11.60 29.77
C VAL A 357 -7.55 12.22 28.72
N LYS A 358 -8.08 13.08 27.85
CA LYS A 358 -7.32 13.76 26.79
C LYS A 358 -6.11 14.56 27.34
N GLY A 359 -6.27 15.19 28.49
CA GLY A 359 -5.23 16.00 29.13
C GLY A 359 -4.12 15.21 29.85
N ASN A 360 -4.10 13.87 29.76
CA ASN A 360 -3.01 13.05 30.29
C ASN A 360 -1.77 13.06 29.42
N ARG A 361 -1.89 13.48 28.15
CA ARG A 361 -0.79 13.50 27.17
C ARG A 361 -0.27 14.92 26.99
N ASP A 362 1.02 15.10 27.22
CA ASP A 362 1.77 16.29 26.88
C ASP A 362 2.55 16.03 25.59
N HIS A 363 2.09 16.62 24.49
CA HIS A 363 2.70 16.45 23.17
C HIS A 363 4.05 17.20 23.04
N SER A 364 4.27 18.24 23.84
CA SER A 364 5.49 19.03 23.77
C SER A 364 6.66 18.29 24.42
N GLU A 365 6.42 17.66 25.56
CA GLU A 365 7.41 16.91 26.33
C GLU A 365 7.41 15.41 25.99
N HIS A 366 6.49 14.95 25.14
CA HIS A 366 6.26 13.54 24.85
C HIS A 366 6.06 12.67 26.09
N LEU A 367 5.34 13.23 27.04
CA LEU A 367 5.09 12.66 28.34
C LEU A 367 3.60 12.33 28.47
N TYR A 368 3.33 11.16 28.99
CA TYR A 368 2.03 10.78 29.48
C TYR A 368 2.03 10.76 31.00
N ARG A 369 1.09 11.46 31.62
CA ARG A 369 0.87 11.45 33.08
C ARG A 369 -0.61 11.27 33.38
N CYS A 370 -0.97 10.14 33.97
CA CYS A 370 -2.35 9.88 34.37
C CYS A 370 -2.77 10.75 35.55
N ARG A 371 -3.76 11.61 35.38
CA ARG A 371 -4.29 12.49 36.44
C ARG A 371 -4.99 11.72 37.54
N GLN A 372 -5.48 10.48 37.26
CA GLN A 372 -6.21 9.67 38.24
C GLN A 372 -5.27 8.84 39.13
N CYS A 373 -4.26 8.15 38.56
CA CYS A 373 -3.41 7.22 39.32
C CYS A 373 -1.90 7.61 39.36
N GLY A 374 -1.54 8.74 38.78
CA GLY A 374 -0.16 9.25 38.77
C GLY A 374 0.79 8.46 37.85
N TYR A 375 0.33 7.46 37.11
CA TYR A 375 1.19 6.67 36.21
C TYR A 375 1.79 7.58 35.13
N THR A 376 3.12 7.49 34.96
CA THR A 376 3.89 8.27 33.97
C THR A 376 4.64 7.35 33.01
N SER A 377 4.68 7.73 31.73
CA SER A 377 5.42 7.02 30.69
C SER A 377 5.63 7.93 29.47
N ASN A 378 6.40 7.46 28.50
CA ASN A 378 6.44 8.06 27.18
C ASN A 378 5.08 7.92 26.50
N ASP A 379 4.60 8.96 25.80
CA ASP A 379 3.27 9.00 25.20
C ASP A 379 3.08 8.00 24.04
N ASP A 380 4.10 7.79 23.20
CA ASP A 380 4.06 6.82 22.11
C ASP A 380 4.10 5.36 22.64
N ARG A 381 4.76 5.14 23.78
CA ARG A 381 4.72 3.85 24.48
C ARG A 381 3.29 3.51 24.95
N ILE A 382 2.53 4.50 25.43
CA ILE A 382 1.15 4.29 25.88
C ILE A 382 0.28 3.77 24.73
N GLY A 383 0.41 4.35 23.52
CA GLY A 383 -0.28 3.87 22.33
C GLY A 383 0.00 2.39 22.08
N ALA A 384 1.27 2.01 22.02
CA ALA A 384 1.68 0.62 21.81
C ALA A 384 1.17 -0.35 22.90
N MET A 385 1.18 0.06 24.18
CA MET A 385 0.65 -0.74 25.30
C MET A 385 -0.86 -0.97 25.19
N ASN A 386 -1.61 0.05 24.84
CA ASN A 386 -3.07 -0.06 24.68
C ASN A 386 -3.44 -0.89 23.43
N ILE A 387 -2.71 -0.74 22.33
CA ILE A 387 -2.87 -1.58 21.14
C ILE A 387 -2.56 -3.06 21.47
N TYR A 388 -1.50 -3.34 22.23
CA TYR A 388 -1.19 -4.66 22.75
C TYR A 388 -2.35 -5.21 23.58
N THR A 389 -2.93 -4.40 24.47
CA THR A 389 -4.09 -4.81 25.30
C THR A 389 -5.28 -5.18 24.43
N LEU A 390 -5.58 -4.45 23.36
CA LEU A 390 -6.65 -4.81 22.42
C LEU A 390 -6.35 -6.14 21.73
N GLY A 391 -5.11 -6.39 21.37
CA GLY A 391 -4.69 -7.68 20.83
C GLY A 391 -4.90 -8.84 21.80
N THR A 392 -4.56 -8.67 23.07
CA THR A 392 -4.80 -9.71 24.10
C THR A 392 -6.28 -9.95 24.35
N LEU A 393 -7.12 -8.93 24.27
CA LEU A 393 -8.58 -9.07 24.34
C LEU A 393 -9.12 -9.88 23.16
N TRP A 394 -8.58 -9.66 21.96
CA TRP A 394 -8.96 -10.46 20.80
C TRP A 394 -8.56 -11.94 20.99
N VAL A 395 -7.35 -12.21 21.44
CA VAL A 395 -6.90 -13.57 21.75
C VAL A 395 -7.79 -14.26 22.79
N SER A 396 -8.31 -13.49 23.77
CA SER A 396 -9.23 -13.99 24.82
C SER A 396 -10.66 -14.20 24.33
N GLY A 397 -10.99 -14.00 23.05
CA GLY A 397 -12.30 -14.28 22.48
C GLY A 397 -13.15 -13.05 22.12
N ASN A 398 -12.68 -11.83 22.37
CA ASN A 398 -13.40 -10.63 21.94
C ASN A 398 -13.19 -10.41 20.42
N GLU A 399 -14.26 -10.52 19.63
CA GLU A 399 -14.19 -10.39 18.16
C GLU A 399 -13.87 -8.96 17.70
N ASN A 400 -14.29 -7.97 18.47
CA ASN A 400 -14.15 -6.56 18.10
C ASN A 400 -13.65 -5.75 19.30
N PRO A 401 -12.38 -5.91 19.70
CA PRO A 401 -11.84 -5.28 20.89
C PRO A 401 -11.76 -3.75 20.71
N GLN A 402 -12.34 -3.03 21.63
CA GLN A 402 -12.32 -1.57 21.70
C GLN A 402 -12.35 -1.09 23.14
N PHE A 403 -11.97 0.16 23.35
CA PHE A 403 -12.06 0.79 24.65
C PHE A 403 -13.30 1.67 24.74
N ASP A 404 -14.04 1.53 25.83
CA ASP A 404 -15.13 2.43 26.16
C ASP A 404 -14.63 3.62 26.98
N LYS A 405 -15.27 4.77 26.80
CA LYS A 405 -15.04 5.93 27.66
C LYS A 405 -15.67 5.64 29.02
N ILE A 406 -14.88 5.17 29.95
CA ILE A 406 -15.33 5.07 31.36
C ILE A 406 -15.61 6.50 31.82
N LYS A 407 -16.89 6.84 32.11
CA LYS A 407 -17.24 8.08 32.77
C LYS A 407 -16.45 8.12 34.07
N LEU A 408 -15.58 9.14 34.25
CA LEU A 408 -15.01 9.42 35.56
C LEU A 408 -16.17 9.56 36.52
N ILE A 409 -16.20 8.76 37.57
CA ILE A 409 -17.08 9.01 38.72
C ILE A 409 -16.55 10.34 39.25
N GLU A 410 -17.32 11.41 39.06
CA GLU A 410 -17.04 12.70 39.72
C GLU A 410 -16.91 12.36 41.20
N SER A 411 -15.73 12.62 41.74
CA SER A 411 -15.44 12.43 43.15
C SER A 411 -16.53 13.18 43.95
N ALA A 412 -17.22 12.41 44.78
CA ALA A 412 -18.27 12.86 45.64
C ALA A 412 -17.98 14.24 46.24
N GLU A 413 -19.02 15.04 46.19
CA GLU A 413 -19.16 16.33 46.84
C GLU A 413 -18.47 16.35 48.22
N SER A 414 -17.68 17.39 48.43
CA SER A 414 -17.25 17.78 49.73
C SER A 414 -18.47 17.83 50.68
N VAL A 415 -18.55 16.86 51.56
CA VAL A 415 -19.45 16.94 52.71
C VAL A 415 -19.03 18.14 53.50
N SER A 416 -19.75 19.23 53.37
CA SER A 416 -19.68 20.37 54.30
C SER A 416 -20.15 19.89 55.67
N VAL A 417 -19.21 19.73 56.58
CA VAL A 417 -19.51 19.60 58.01
C VAL A 417 -19.82 21.00 58.49
N ASN A 418 -21.05 21.24 58.86
CA ASN A 418 -21.46 22.35 59.74
C ASN A 418 -20.96 22.12 61.16
#